data_8e6df848b0ec169e126c642717a01c07
#
_entry.id   8e6df848b0ec169e126c642717a01c07
#
_cell.length_a   1.000
_cell.length_b   1.000
_cell.length_c   1.000
_cell.angle_alpha   90.00
_cell.angle_beta   90.00
_cell.angle_gamma   90.00
#
_symmetry.space_group_name_H-M   'P 1'
#
loop_
_entity.id
_entity.type
_entity.pdbx_description
1 polymer ?
#
loop_
_entity_poly.entity_id
_entity_poly.type
_entity_poly.pdbx_seq_one_letter_code
_entity_poly.pdbx_strand_id
1 'polypeptide(L)'
;MSEKNSVGLVKAKLAQFTKPLKLTSGKKLPSYELAYETYGKLNAKKNNAVLVCHALSGNHHVAGRYKKDDKYPGWWDNLIGPGRPLDTDRFFVIGVNNLGGCHGSSG
;
A
#
# COMPACT_ATOMS: atom_id res chain seq x y z
N MET A 1 7.27 -8.19 19.05
CA MET A 1 6.51 -6.96 19.03
C MET A 1 5.04 -7.27 19.34
N SER A 2 4.38 -6.41 20.10
CA SER A 2 2.99 -6.61 20.48
C SER A 2 2.05 -6.43 19.29
N GLU A 3 1.10 -7.35 19.11
CA GLU A 3 0.06 -7.20 18.09
C GLU A 3 -0.94 -6.10 18.42
N LYS A 4 -0.93 -5.63 19.67
CA LYS A 4 -1.84 -4.58 20.16
C LYS A 4 -1.80 -3.32 19.29
N ASN A 5 -0.61 -2.97 18.78
CA ASN A 5 -0.41 -1.77 17.95
C ASN A 5 -0.28 -2.12 16.46
N SER A 6 -0.70 -3.31 16.07
CA SER A 6 -0.71 -3.73 14.66
C SER A 6 -1.94 -3.17 13.95
N VAL A 7 -1.82 -2.96 12.64
CA VAL A 7 -2.98 -2.67 11.79
C VAL A 7 -3.88 -3.91 11.62
N GLY A 8 -3.41 -5.08 12.04
CA GLY A 8 -4.20 -6.31 12.03
C GLY A 8 -4.23 -6.98 10.66
N LEU A 9 -5.37 -7.62 10.36
CA LEU A 9 -5.58 -8.28 9.08
C LEU A 9 -5.86 -7.24 8.00
N VAL A 10 -5.20 -7.40 6.86
CA VAL A 10 -5.31 -6.48 5.73
C VAL A 10 -5.61 -7.25 4.45
N LYS A 11 -6.08 -6.54 3.44
CA LYS A 11 -6.42 -7.14 2.15
C LYS A 11 -5.85 -6.27 1.03
N ALA A 12 -5.14 -6.91 0.12
CA ALA A 12 -4.66 -6.24 -1.08
C ALA A 12 -5.83 -5.89 -1.99
N LYS A 13 -5.77 -4.72 -2.61
CA LYS A 13 -6.77 -4.23 -3.54
C LYS A 13 -6.14 -3.93 -4.88
N LEU A 14 -6.96 -3.88 -5.94
CA LEU A 14 -6.51 -3.51 -7.26
C LEU A 14 -7.22 -2.23 -7.68
N ALA A 15 -6.45 -1.23 -8.07
CA ALA A 15 -6.98 -0.02 -8.69
C ALA A 15 -6.83 -0.15 -10.20
N GLN A 16 -7.94 0.00 -10.93
CA GLN A 16 -7.95 -0.08 -12.39
C GLN A 16 -7.98 1.32 -12.97
N PHE A 17 -7.06 1.57 -13.89
CA PHE A 17 -6.94 2.85 -14.57
C PHE A 17 -7.22 2.64 -16.05
N THR A 18 -8.33 3.19 -16.53
CA THR A 18 -8.77 3.03 -17.92
C THR A 18 -8.35 4.20 -18.81
N LYS A 19 -7.86 5.28 -18.21
CA LYS A 19 -7.32 6.41 -18.95
C LYS A 19 -5.89 6.08 -19.39
N PRO A 20 -5.56 6.24 -20.68
CA PRO A 20 -4.22 5.90 -21.16
C PRO A 20 -3.12 6.69 -20.46
N LEU A 21 -2.03 6.01 -20.15
CA LEU A 21 -0.82 6.62 -19.60
C LEU A 21 0.18 6.85 -20.72
N LYS A 22 0.56 8.11 -20.93
CA LYS A 22 1.57 8.46 -21.94
C LYS A 22 2.96 8.20 -21.38
N LEU A 23 3.73 7.39 -22.09
CA LEU A 23 5.10 7.06 -21.70
C LEU A 23 6.08 8.06 -22.31
N THR A 24 7.28 8.17 -21.71
CA THR A 24 8.33 9.06 -22.22
C THR A 24 8.79 8.68 -23.61
N SER A 25 8.64 7.41 -24.02
CA SER A 25 8.94 6.95 -25.38
C SER A 25 7.95 7.45 -26.43
N GLY A 26 6.86 8.10 -26.03
CA GLY A 26 5.77 8.50 -26.93
C GLY A 26 4.68 7.46 -27.09
N LYS A 27 4.91 6.24 -26.66
CA LYS A 27 3.89 5.19 -26.66
C LYS A 27 2.91 5.43 -25.51
N LYS A 28 1.73 4.80 -25.61
CA LYS A 28 0.71 4.88 -24.57
C LYS A 28 0.42 3.50 -23.99
N LEU A 29 0.24 3.45 -22.67
CA LEU A 29 -0.31 2.28 -22.01
C LEU A 29 -1.81 2.49 -21.89
N PRO A 30 -2.65 1.75 -22.65
CA PRO A 30 -4.08 2.08 -22.75
C PRO A 30 -4.84 1.88 -21.44
N SER A 31 -4.45 0.91 -20.65
CA SER A 31 -5.02 0.68 -19.31
C SER A 31 -4.00 -0.03 -18.45
N TYR A 32 -4.15 0.06 -17.13
CA TYR A 32 -3.24 -0.62 -16.20
C TYR A 32 -3.90 -0.79 -14.85
N GLU A 33 -3.33 -1.68 -14.05
CA GLU A 33 -3.77 -1.95 -12.69
C GLU A 33 -2.60 -1.79 -11.73
N LEU A 34 -2.89 -1.26 -10.54
CA LEU A 34 -1.92 -1.15 -9.46
C LEU A 34 -2.48 -1.87 -8.24
N ALA A 35 -1.69 -2.79 -7.67
CA ALA A 35 -2.01 -3.39 -6.39
C ALA A 35 -1.67 -2.41 -5.27
N TYR A 36 -2.54 -2.31 -4.27
CA TYR A 36 -2.32 -1.39 -3.16
C TYR A 36 -2.98 -1.91 -1.88
N GLU A 37 -2.53 -1.37 -0.77
CA GLU A 37 -3.15 -1.55 0.55
C GLU A 37 -3.26 -0.20 1.23
N THR A 38 -4.25 -0.08 2.12
CA THR A 38 -4.45 1.13 2.91
C THR A 38 -4.55 0.77 4.38
N TYR A 39 -4.08 1.67 5.23
CA TYR A 39 -4.10 1.50 6.69
C TYR A 39 -4.58 2.80 7.32
N GLY A 40 -5.52 2.70 8.27
CA GLY A 40 -6.12 3.87 8.88
C GLY A 40 -7.31 4.39 8.09
N LYS A 41 -7.69 5.63 8.33
CA LYS A 41 -8.83 6.26 7.67
C LYS A 41 -8.46 7.62 7.09
N LEU A 42 -8.95 7.89 5.89
CA LEU A 42 -8.88 9.22 5.30
C LEU A 42 -9.86 10.13 6.03
N ASN A 43 -9.38 11.29 6.51
CA ASN A 43 -10.23 12.23 7.23
C ASN A 43 -11.17 12.98 6.26
N ALA A 44 -12.14 13.72 6.83
CA ALA A 44 -13.13 14.46 6.03
C ALA A 44 -12.49 15.53 5.14
N LYS A 45 -11.40 16.14 5.60
CA LYS A 45 -10.66 17.15 4.83
C LYS A 45 -9.73 16.53 3.78
N LYS A 46 -9.54 15.21 3.80
CA LYS A 46 -8.68 14.48 2.86
C LYS A 46 -7.24 15.02 2.85
N ASN A 47 -6.72 15.37 4.02
CA ASN A 47 -5.39 15.98 4.16
C ASN A 47 -4.45 15.19 5.08
N ASN A 48 -4.77 13.94 5.38
CA ASN A 48 -3.95 13.08 6.25
C ASN A 48 -3.38 11.85 5.52
N ALA A 49 -3.37 11.84 4.20
CA ALA A 49 -2.87 10.72 3.43
C ALA A 49 -1.33 10.73 3.36
N VAL A 50 -0.73 9.57 3.54
CA VAL A 50 0.73 9.36 3.40
C VAL A 50 0.94 8.23 2.41
N LEU A 51 1.66 8.53 1.33
CA LEU A 51 2.03 7.53 0.33
C LEU A 51 3.37 6.91 0.69
N VAL A 52 3.41 5.59 0.80
CA VAL A 52 4.65 4.85 1.08
C VAL A 52 5.15 4.21 -0.22
N CYS A 53 6.38 4.54 -0.59
CA CYS A 53 7.02 4.03 -1.79
C CYS A 53 7.99 2.92 -1.40
N HIS A 54 7.82 1.73 -1.97
CA HIS A 54 8.68 0.60 -1.64
C HIS A 54 10.02 0.65 -2.38
N ALA A 55 11.01 -0.07 -1.82
CA ALA A 55 12.31 -0.24 -2.46
C ALA A 55 12.21 -1.26 -3.61
N LEU A 56 13.30 -1.46 -4.33
CA LEU A 56 13.35 -2.31 -5.53
C LEU A 56 12.71 -3.70 -5.35
N SER A 57 12.95 -4.34 -4.23
CA SER A 57 12.41 -5.68 -3.94
C SER A 57 11.18 -5.67 -3.05
N GLY A 58 10.62 -4.50 -2.78
CA GLY A 58 9.43 -4.37 -1.96
C GLY A 58 8.14 -4.48 -2.77
N ASN A 59 7.01 -4.19 -2.12
CA ASN A 59 5.70 -4.23 -2.74
C ASN A 59 4.69 -3.43 -1.91
N HIS A 60 3.41 -3.55 -2.27
CA HIS A 60 2.30 -2.85 -1.61
C HIS A 60 1.98 -3.37 -0.21
N HIS A 61 2.48 -4.55 0.17
CA HIS A 61 2.20 -5.13 1.50
C HIS A 61 3.13 -4.52 2.54
N VAL A 62 2.80 -3.32 3.00
CA VAL A 62 3.67 -2.52 3.86
C VAL A 62 3.48 -2.88 5.33
N ALA A 63 2.24 -3.17 5.76
CA ALA A 63 1.93 -3.48 7.15
C ALA A 63 0.82 -4.52 7.25
N GLY A 64 0.66 -5.10 8.44
CA GLY A 64 -0.39 -6.06 8.72
C GLY A 64 -0.09 -7.46 8.19
N ARG A 65 -1.08 -8.31 8.30
CA ARG A 65 -1.02 -9.71 7.84
C ARG A 65 -2.25 -10.03 7.02
N TYR A 66 -2.09 -10.87 6.00
CA TYR A 66 -3.22 -11.32 5.19
C TYR A 66 -4.09 -12.34 5.93
N LYS A 67 -3.49 -13.08 6.84
CA LYS A 67 -4.19 -14.04 7.69
C LYS A 67 -3.55 -14.07 9.09
N LYS A 68 -4.30 -14.54 10.06
CA LYS A 68 -3.92 -14.45 11.47
C LYS A 68 -2.57 -15.13 11.79
N ASP A 69 -2.26 -16.23 11.14
CA ASP A 69 -1.04 -17.02 11.38
C ASP A 69 0.06 -16.75 10.34
N ASP A 70 -0.04 -15.68 9.59
CA ASP A 70 0.95 -15.30 8.57
C ASP A 70 2.28 -14.99 9.27
N LYS A 71 3.34 -15.66 8.83
CA LYS A 71 4.70 -15.49 9.39
C LYS A 71 5.35 -14.19 8.92
N TYR A 72 4.91 -13.67 7.78
CA TYR A 72 5.56 -12.52 7.13
C TYR A 72 4.57 -11.36 7.04
N PRO A 73 4.55 -10.49 8.06
CA PRO A 73 3.76 -9.26 7.97
C PRO A 73 4.36 -8.33 6.92
N GLY A 74 3.66 -7.23 6.64
CA GLY A 74 4.16 -6.20 5.75
C GLY A 74 5.55 -5.73 6.18
N TRP A 75 6.36 -5.28 5.22
CA TRP A 75 7.78 -5.02 5.45
C TRP A 75 8.07 -3.84 6.41
N TRP A 76 7.09 -2.97 6.64
CA TRP A 76 7.18 -1.90 7.65
C TRP A 76 6.16 -2.07 8.77
N ASP A 77 5.74 -3.28 9.04
CA ASP A 77 4.75 -3.56 10.09
C ASP A 77 5.18 -3.00 11.46
N ASN A 78 6.46 -2.98 11.73
CA ASN A 78 7.00 -2.43 12.98
C ASN A 78 6.92 -0.91 13.07
N LEU A 79 6.71 -0.21 11.96
CA LEU A 79 6.68 1.25 11.90
C LEU A 79 5.25 1.80 11.80
N ILE A 80 4.33 1.03 11.23
CA ILE A 80 2.98 1.47 10.87
C ILE A 80 1.96 0.77 11.75
N GLY A 81 1.12 1.54 12.40
CA GLY A 81 0.05 1.03 13.24
C GLY A 81 -0.42 2.07 14.24
N PRO A 82 -1.50 1.77 14.98
CA PRO A 82 -1.99 2.68 16.01
C PRO A 82 -0.91 2.96 17.05
N GLY A 83 -0.58 4.23 17.27
CA GLY A 83 0.44 4.64 18.22
C GLY A 83 1.88 4.37 17.82
N ARG A 84 2.12 3.83 16.63
CA ARG A 84 3.48 3.63 16.09
C ARG A 84 3.97 4.92 15.42
N PRO A 85 5.27 5.01 15.05
CA PRO A 85 5.81 6.23 14.45
C PRO A 85 4.98 6.76 13.27
N LEU A 86 4.51 5.88 12.39
CA LEU A 86 3.54 6.24 11.36
C LEU A 86 2.16 5.80 11.88
N ASP A 87 1.53 6.69 12.61
CA ASP A 87 0.36 6.41 13.44
C ASP A 87 -0.92 6.36 12.61
N THR A 88 -1.51 5.18 12.48
CA THR A 88 -2.74 5.01 11.70
C THR A 88 -3.99 5.54 12.38
N ASP A 89 -3.90 5.96 13.65
CA ASP A 89 -4.99 6.72 14.29
C ASP A 89 -5.05 8.16 13.76
N ARG A 90 -3.96 8.65 13.17
CA ARG A 90 -3.86 10.02 12.66
C ARG A 90 -3.75 10.07 11.14
N PHE A 91 -3.09 9.10 10.54
CA PHE A 91 -2.76 9.11 9.12
C PHE A 91 -3.44 7.97 8.38
N PHE A 92 -3.84 8.27 7.15
CA PHE A 92 -4.30 7.28 6.18
C PHE A 92 -3.10 6.90 5.31
N VAL A 93 -2.54 5.72 5.55
CA VAL A 93 -1.32 5.26 4.90
C VAL A 93 -1.67 4.42 3.69
N ILE A 94 -1.04 4.71 2.56
CA ILE A 94 -1.26 4.00 1.30
C ILE A 94 0.04 3.36 0.85
N GLY A 95 0.03 2.03 0.72
CA GLY A 95 1.13 1.28 0.11
C GLY A 95 0.74 0.87 -1.28
N VAL A 96 1.53 1.24 -2.30
CA VAL A 96 1.26 0.96 -3.70
C VAL A 96 2.39 0.14 -4.28
N ASN A 97 2.05 -0.91 -5.04
CA ASN A 97 3.02 -1.66 -5.80
C ASN A 97 3.25 -0.95 -7.13
N ASN A 98 4.50 -0.72 -7.47
CA ASN A 98 4.86 0.04 -8.67
C ASN A 98 4.33 -0.63 -9.95
N LEU A 99 4.00 0.19 -10.94
CA LEU A 99 3.73 -0.29 -12.29
C LEU A 99 4.97 -1.05 -12.79
N GLY A 100 4.77 -2.25 -13.31
CA GLY A 100 5.88 -3.12 -13.70
C GLY A 100 6.47 -3.93 -12.55
N GLY A 101 6.00 -3.71 -11.31
CA GLY A 101 6.44 -4.47 -10.15
C GLY A 101 5.82 -5.86 -10.09
N CYS A 102 6.31 -6.67 -9.15
CA CYS A 102 5.74 -7.99 -8.87
C CYS A 102 4.46 -7.86 -8.03
N HIS A 103 3.76 -8.97 -7.81
CA HIS A 103 2.66 -9.06 -6.86
C HIS A 103 1.39 -8.30 -7.24
N GLY A 104 1.03 -8.26 -8.51
CA GLY A 104 -0.32 -7.90 -8.92
C GLY A 104 -0.50 -6.61 -9.71
N SER A 105 0.47 -5.70 -9.73
CA SER A 105 0.40 -4.57 -10.63
C SER A 105 0.73 -4.98 -12.06
N SER A 106 0.21 -4.21 -13.05
CA SER A 106 0.48 -4.47 -14.46
C SER A 106 1.97 -4.37 -14.77
N GLY A 107 2.39 -5.16 -15.69
CA GLY A 107 3.77 -5.21 -16.12
C GLY A 107 4.28 -6.61 -16.21
#